data_1aa859a26df5397a8712474a4bdde505
#
_entry.id   1aa859a26df5397a8712474a4bdde505
#
_cell.length_a   1.000
_cell.length_b   1.000
_cell.length_c   1.000
_cell.angle_alpha   90.00
_cell.angle_beta   90.00
_cell.angle_gamma   90.00
#
_symmetry.space_group_name_H-M   'P 1'
#
loop_
_entity.id
_entity.type
_entity.pdbx_description
1 polymer ?
#
loop_
_entity_poly.entity_id
_entity_poly.type
_entity_poly.pdbx_seq_one_letter_code
_entity_poly.pdbx_strand_id
1 'polypeptide(L)'
;MGKFYYLCKVVYMLSMRKIERIFTLLMLVFTASVVSAQQNIWQNEGVTSPELCEDGSVVFRYFAPSAESVEVVGDFASGAKSMTQNEAGVWEFRTEPLASEYYTYTFTVDGNAGVLDRENVYTVRDVGTVMNYFIVGGGRGDIYKAQSVPHGAVSRVWATPETTARRMTVYTPAGYEADYRNYPVLYLLHGMGGDEEAWVATGRVAEIMDNLIAEGKIAPMIVVMPNGCMRHDAAPGYSGEGFYKPYMSGSMDGSFEEYFADVVEWVDAHYRTYPTKERRAIAGLSMGGFHAMQISKRYPDMFDYVGLFSAAIYRGKEGVSIYENLEEAIAEQFAKGVALYWIGIGKDDFLYEENARFRTMLDSHDYEYEYVESEGGHTWRNWRCYLTQFAERLF
;
A
#
# COMPACT_ATOMS: atom_id res chain seq x y z
N MET A 1 43.73 -56.79 -48.17
CA MET A 1 43.90 -55.49 -47.43
C MET A 1 43.02 -54.35 -47.94
N GLY A 2 42.66 -54.23 -49.23
CA GLY A 2 41.91 -53.09 -49.77
C GLY A 2 40.44 -52.95 -49.30
N LYS A 3 39.71 -54.05 -49.11
CA LYS A 3 38.27 -54.03 -48.68
C LYS A 3 38.10 -53.55 -47.22
N PHE A 4 39.01 -53.85 -46.34
CA PHE A 4 38.93 -53.43 -44.92
C PHE A 4 39.16 -51.92 -44.75
N TYR A 5 40.08 -51.38 -45.53
CA TYR A 5 40.37 -49.95 -45.53
C TYR A 5 39.19 -49.09 -46.04
N TYR A 6 38.50 -49.63 -47.05
CA TYR A 6 37.32 -48.97 -47.62
C TYR A 6 36.13 -48.96 -46.63
N LEU A 7 35.93 -50.08 -45.91
CA LEU A 7 34.87 -50.18 -44.90
C LEU A 7 35.12 -49.23 -43.72
N CYS A 8 36.33 -49.14 -43.23
CA CYS A 8 36.71 -48.19 -42.14
C CYS A 8 36.49 -46.72 -42.56
N LYS A 9 36.80 -46.38 -43.82
CA LYS A 9 36.61 -45.01 -44.32
C LYS A 9 35.15 -44.63 -44.48
N VAL A 10 34.29 -45.58 -44.89
CA VAL A 10 32.83 -45.38 -44.99
C VAL A 10 32.20 -45.24 -43.60
N VAL A 11 32.59 -46.09 -42.64
CA VAL A 11 32.09 -46.00 -41.25
C VAL A 11 32.55 -44.71 -40.60
N TYR A 12 33.78 -44.26 -40.83
CA TYR A 12 34.28 -42.97 -40.33
C TYR A 12 33.50 -41.80 -40.94
N MET A 13 33.26 -41.77 -42.26
CA MET A 13 32.47 -40.71 -42.90
C MET A 13 31.00 -40.69 -42.46
N LEU A 14 30.38 -41.85 -42.21
CA LEU A 14 29.04 -41.95 -41.69
C LEU A 14 28.93 -41.45 -40.22
N SER A 15 29.97 -41.74 -39.42
CA SER A 15 30.10 -41.24 -38.05
C SER A 15 30.27 -39.75 -38.02
N MET A 16 31.14 -39.17 -38.87
CA MET A 16 31.35 -37.72 -38.96
C MET A 16 30.08 -36.99 -39.39
N ARG A 17 29.36 -37.49 -40.39
CA ARG A 17 28.04 -36.91 -40.81
C ARG A 17 26.97 -36.99 -39.74
N LYS A 18 26.98 -38.00 -38.88
CA LYS A 18 26.08 -38.06 -37.70
C LYS A 18 26.50 -37.01 -36.67
N ILE A 19 27.75 -36.86 -36.40
CA ILE A 19 28.30 -35.84 -35.47
C ILE A 19 27.99 -34.42 -35.96
N GLU A 20 28.20 -34.12 -37.25
CA GLU A 20 27.83 -32.83 -37.85
C GLU A 20 26.33 -32.54 -37.74
N ARG A 21 25.48 -33.55 -38.02
CA ARG A 21 24.02 -33.37 -37.86
C ARG A 21 23.60 -33.15 -36.41
N ILE A 22 24.23 -33.83 -35.46
CA ILE A 22 23.96 -33.62 -34.04
C ILE A 22 24.45 -32.20 -33.60
N PHE A 23 25.62 -31.77 -34.09
CA PHE A 23 26.13 -30.42 -33.81
C PHE A 23 25.28 -29.33 -34.44
N THR A 24 24.79 -29.53 -35.66
CA THR A 24 23.87 -28.61 -36.35
C THR A 24 22.51 -28.59 -35.65
N LEU A 25 22.01 -29.70 -35.15
CA LEU A 25 20.76 -29.76 -34.37
C LEU A 25 20.91 -29.08 -33.00
N LEU A 26 22.04 -29.31 -32.34
CA LEU A 26 22.38 -28.64 -31.08
C LEU A 26 22.55 -27.10 -31.27
N MET A 27 23.22 -26.66 -32.34
CA MET A 27 23.31 -25.24 -32.68
C MET A 27 21.93 -24.65 -33.00
N LEU A 28 21.05 -25.33 -33.71
CA LEU A 28 19.68 -24.91 -33.97
C LEU A 28 18.82 -24.84 -32.71
N VAL A 29 19.00 -25.77 -31.77
CA VAL A 29 18.31 -25.76 -30.47
C VAL A 29 18.85 -24.61 -29.59
N PHE A 30 20.16 -24.32 -29.66
CA PHE A 30 20.73 -23.18 -28.91
C PHE A 30 20.32 -21.81 -29.47
N THR A 31 20.11 -21.70 -30.79
CA THR A 31 19.62 -20.45 -31.40
C THR A 31 18.12 -20.23 -31.19
N ALA A 32 17.34 -21.28 -30.91
CA ALA A 32 15.91 -21.17 -30.57
C ALA A 32 15.67 -20.82 -29.11
N SER A 33 16.72 -20.83 -28.26
CA SER A 33 16.60 -20.54 -26.81
C SER A 33 17.12 -19.17 -26.41
N VAL A 34 17.24 -18.23 -27.32
CA VAL A 34 17.45 -16.83 -26.92
C VAL A 34 16.08 -16.32 -26.45
N VAL A 35 15.73 -16.69 -25.22
CA VAL A 35 14.74 -15.93 -24.47
C VAL A 35 15.37 -14.55 -24.29
N SER A 36 15.00 -13.61 -25.13
CA SER A 36 15.37 -12.22 -24.97
C SER A 36 14.75 -11.74 -23.67
N ALA A 37 15.54 -11.67 -22.61
CA ALA A 37 15.18 -10.97 -21.37
C ALA A 37 15.20 -9.44 -21.59
N GLN A 38 15.45 -9.00 -22.81
CA GLN A 38 15.46 -7.61 -23.18
C GLN A 38 14.02 -7.09 -23.28
N GLN A 39 13.76 -6.00 -22.60
CA GLN A 39 12.47 -5.30 -22.72
C GLN A 39 12.17 -5.02 -24.20
N ASN A 40 10.98 -5.40 -24.63
CA ASN A 40 10.52 -5.05 -25.97
C ASN A 40 10.02 -3.60 -25.98
N ILE A 41 10.91 -2.67 -26.25
CA ILE A 41 10.61 -1.22 -26.30
C ILE A 41 9.85 -0.81 -27.57
N TRP A 42 9.59 -1.77 -28.48
CA TRP A 42 8.97 -1.53 -29.78
C TRP A 42 7.53 -2.07 -29.89
N GLN A 43 6.98 -2.68 -28.84
CA GLN A 43 5.56 -3.08 -28.82
C GLN A 43 4.70 -1.85 -28.52
N ASN A 44 4.21 -1.23 -29.56
CA ASN A 44 3.30 -0.09 -29.49
C ASN A 44 1.96 -0.34 -30.20
N GLU A 45 1.57 -1.60 -30.38
CA GLU A 45 0.28 -1.94 -31.03
C GLU A 45 -0.72 -2.51 -30.02
N GLY A 46 -0.56 -2.16 -28.74
CA GLY A 46 -1.51 -2.50 -27.69
C GLY A 46 -2.79 -1.67 -27.78
N VAL A 47 -3.84 -2.20 -27.18
CA VAL A 47 -5.07 -1.44 -26.97
C VAL A 47 -4.89 -0.46 -25.82
N THR A 48 -5.52 0.71 -25.85
CA THR A 48 -5.53 1.61 -24.69
C THR A 48 -6.43 1.01 -23.60
N SER A 49 -5.87 0.77 -22.42
CA SER A 49 -6.59 0.28 -21.23
C SER A 49 -5.90 0.74 -19.94
N PRO A 50 -6.63 1.29 -18.95
CA PRO A 50 -7.99 1.78 -19.09
C PRO A 50 -8.01 3.10 -19.87
N GLU A 51 -9.07 3.38 -20.61
CA GLU A 51 -9.32 4.68 -21.23
C GLU A 51 -10.33 5.47 -20.41
N LEU A 52 -9.93 6.63 -19.91
CA LEU A 52 -10.80 7.56 -19.22
C LEU A 52 -11.50 8.46 -20.22
N CYS A 53 -12.81 8.33 -20.33
CA CYS A 53 -13.63 9.07 -21.28
C CYS A 53 -14.05 10.44 -20.73
N GLU A 54 -14.38 11.38 -21.62
CA GLU A 54 -14.81 12.73 -21.26
C GLU A 54 -16.11 12.75 -20.46
N ASP A 55 -17.00 11.76 -20.66
CA ASP A 55 -18.24 11.61 -19.92
C ASP A 55 -18.07 11.02 -18.51
N GLY A 56 -16.83 10.75 -18.10
CA GLY A 56 -16.50 10.15 -16.81
C GLY A 56 -16.60 8.62 -16.77
N SER A 57 -17.01 7.97 -17.87
CA SER A 57 -16.94 6.51 -17.98
C SER A 57 -15.50 6.04 -18.21
N VAL A 58 -15.23 4.76 -17.93
CA VAL A 58 -13.92 4.15 -18.14
C VAL A 58 -14.09 2.91 -19.00
N VAL A 59 -13.25 2.78 -20.04
CA VAL A 59 -13.25 1.62 -20.94
C VAL A 59 -12.03 0.77 -20.65
N PHE A 60 -12.29 -0.47 -20.24
CA PHE A 60 -11.27 -1.49 -20.08
C PHE A 60 -11.19 -2.33 -21.34
N ARG A 61 -9.96 -2.63 -21.80
CA ARG A 61 -9.70 -3.51 -22.94
C ARG A 61 -8.65 -4.53 -22.61
N TYR A 62 -8.85 -5.74 -23.12
CA TYR A 62 -7.90 -6.84 -22.93
C TYR A 62 -7.80 -7.66 -24.22
N PHE A 63 -6.60 -7.78 -24.77
CA PHE A 63 -6.37 -8.60 -25.97
C PHE A 63 -6.18 -10.06 -25.61
N ALA A 64 -7.17 -10.88 -25.94
CA ALA A 64 -7.14 -12.32 -25.70
C ALA A 64 -8.01 -13.04 -26.74
N PRO A 65 -7.51 -13.19 -28.01
CA PRO A 65 -8.33 -13.69 -29.09
C PRO A 65 -8.77 -15.15 -28.93
N SER A 66 -8.05 -15.92 -28.10
CA SER A 66 -8.35 -17.34 -27.85
C SER A 66 -9.07 -17.60 -26.52
N ALA A 67 -9.32 -16.56 -25.72
CA ALA A 67 -10.03 -16.73 -24.45
C ALA A 67 -11.52 -17.01 -24.69
N GLU A 68 -12.10 -17.83 -23.82
CA GLU A 68 -13.53 -18.11 -23.81
C GLU A 68 -14.30 -17.10 -22.95
N SER A 69 -13.64 -16.49 -21.96
CA SER A 69 -14.22 -15.49 -21.08
C SER A 69 -13.18 -14.52 -20.55
N VAL A 70 -13.54 -13.23 -20.45
CA VAL A 70 -12.77 -12.21 -19.75
C VAL A 70 -13.73 -11.38 -18.91
N GLU A 71 -13.33 -11.13 -17.67
CA GLU A 71 -14.04 -10.25 -16.74
C GLU A 71 -13.07 -9.21 -16.19
N VAL A 72 -13.56 -8.02 -15.92
CA VAL A 72 -12.84 -7.01 -15.11
C VAL A 72 -13.40 -6.98 -13.70
N VAL A 73 -12.50 -7.00 -12.72
CA VAL A 73 -12.82 -7.00 -11.29
C VAL A 73 -12.14 -5.79 -10.65
N GLY A 74 -12.88 -4.93 -9.98
CA GLY A 74 -12.31 -3.75 -9.36
C GLY A 74 -13.28 -3.10 -8.37
N ASP A 75 -12.77 -2.16 -7.56
CA ASP A 75 -13.53 -1.46 -6.53
C ASP A 75 -14.42 -0.33 -7.08
N PHE A 76 -14.50 -0.20 -8.41
CA PHE A 76 -15.44 0.69 -9.12
C PHE A 76 -16.85 0.09 -9.25
N ALA A 77 -17.04 -1.20 -8.99
CA ALA A 77 -18.32 -1.89 -9.11
C ALA A 77 -18.43 -3.05 -8.13
N SER A 78 -19.67 -3.45 -7.83
CA SER A 78 -19.92 -4.69 -7.08
C SER A 78 -19.70 -5.91 -7.98
N GLY A 79 -18.76 -6.79 -7.61
CA GLY A 79 -18.46 -8.04 -8.31
C GLY A 79 -17.80 -7.88 -9.68
N ALA A 80 -17.49 -9.00 -10.29
CA ALA A 80 -16.91 -9.09 -11.62
C ALA A 80 -17.87 -8.57 -12.70
N LYS A 81 -17.32 -7.95 -13.75
CA LYS A 81 -18.06 -7.45 -14.91
C LYS A 81 -17.58 -8.19 -16.15
N SER A 82 -18.46 -8.96 -16.77
CA SER A 82 -18.16 -9.66 -18.01
C SER A 82 -17.87 -8.69 -19.14
N MET A 83 -16.84 -8.99 -19.93
CA MET A 83 -16.42 -8.21 -21.08
C MET A 83 -16.96 -8.83 -22.37
N THR A 84 -17.03 -8.07 -23.43
CA THR A 84 -17.50 -8.53 -24.77
C THR A 84 -16.35 -8.52 -25.75
N GLN A 85 -16.13 -9.64 -26.46
CA GLN A 85 -15.08 -9.76 -27.46
C GLN A 85 -15.53 -9.18 -28.80
N ASN A 86 -14.67 -8.39 -29.44
CA ASN A 86 -14.85 -7.91 -30.81
C ASN A 86 -14.16 -8.83 -31.85
N GLU A 87 -14.35 -8.55 -33.14
CA GLU A 87 -13.79 -9.34 -34.25
C GLU A 87 -12.25 -9.36 -34.27
N ALA A 88 -11.59 -8.38 -33.65
CA ALA A 88 -10.14 -8.33 -33.52
C ALA A 88 -9.58 -9.12 -32.32
N GLY A 89 -10.44 -9.80 -31.56
CA GLY A 89 -10.04 -10.56 -30.38
C GLY A 89 -9.78 -9.71 -29.14
N VAL A 90 -10.22 -8.46 -29.15
CA VAL A 90 -10.15 -7.56 -28.00
C VAL A 90 -11.44 -7.65 -27.20
N TRP A 91 -11.30 -7.93 -25.92
CA TRP A 91 -12.39 -7.87 -24.95
C TRP A 91 -12.55 -6.44 -24.44
N GLU A 92 -13.79 -5.95 -24.31
CA GLU A 92 -14.10 -4.60 -23.88
C GLU A 92 -15.23 -4.59 -22.86
N PHE A 93 -15.08 -3.71 -21.84
CA PHE A 93 -16.14 -3.33 -20.90
C PHE A 93 -16.09 -1.83 -20.66
N ARG A 94 -17.24 -1.16 -20.73
CA ARG A 94 -17.39 0.26 -20.40
C ARG A 94 -18.21 0.41 -19.13
N THR A 95 -17.74 1.23 -18.20
CA THR A 95 -18.49 1.57 -17.00
C THR A 95 -19.55 2.64 -17.27
N GLU A 96 -20.50 2.78 -16.37
CA GLU A 96 -21.18 4.06 -16.18
C GLU A 96 -20.16 5.13 -15.74
N PRO A 97 -20.51 6.44 -15.79
CA PRO A 97 -19.65 7.48 -15.24
C PRO A 97 -19.25 7.21 -13.80
N LEU A 98 -17.96 7.21 -13.51
CA LEU A 98 -17.42 6.94 -12.18
C LEU A 98 -17.21 8.24 -11.40
N ALA A 99 -17.38 8.17 -10.08
CA ALA A 99 -17.04 9.27 -9.19
C ALA A 99 -15.54 9.55 -9.22
N SER A 100 -15.15 10.80 -8.93
CA SER A 100 -13.74 11.18 -8.80
C SER A 100 -13.09 10.47 -7.61
N GLU A 101 -12.20 9.50 -7.90
CA GLU A 101 -11.56 8.63 -6.91
C GLU A 101 -10.34 7.90 -7.50
N TYR A 102 -9.58 7.25 -6.65
CA TYR A 102 -8.56 6.26 -6.98
C TYR A 102 -9.20 4.86 -6.96
N TYR A 103 -9.05 4.12 -8.06
CA TYR A 103 -9.62 2.80 -8.27
C TYR A 103 -8.55 1.76 -8.55
N THR A 104 -8.77 0.53 -8.06
CA THR A 104 -7.94 -0.64 -8.35
C THR A 104 -8.72 -1.68 -9.13
N TYR A 105 -8.00 -2.46 -9.96
CA TYR A 105 -8.63 -3.53 -10.75
C TYR A 105 -7.63 -4.61 -11.17
N THR A 106 -8.18 -5.75 -11.57
CA THR A 106 -7.51 -6.86 -12.26
C THR A 106 -8.47 -7.46 -13.28
N PHE A 107 -7.96 -8.32 -14.15
CA PHE A 107 -8.80 -9.16 -15.00
C PHE A 107 -8.91 -10.59 -14.46
N THR A 108 -9.98 -11.28 -14.83
CA THR A 108 -10.13 -12.72 -14.75
C THR A 108 -10.24 -13.26 -16.17
N VAL A 109 -9.34 -14.15 -16.60
CA VAL A 109 -9.28 -14.69 -17.94
C VAL A 109 -9.45 -16.20 -17.87
N ASP A 110 -10.50 -16.75 -18.47
CA ASP A 110 -10.85 -18.18 -18.43
C ASP A 110 -10.81 -18.76 -17.01
N GLY A 111 -11.35 -18.00 -16.05
CA GLY A 111 -11.37 -18.35 -14.63
C GLY A 111 -10.07 -18.08 -13.85
N ASN A 112 -8.98 -17.65 -14.50
CA ASN A 112 -7.75 -17.26 -13.83
C ASN A 112 -7.89 -15.83 -13.32
N ALA A 113 -8.08 -15.67 -12.02
CA ALA A 113 -8.23 -14.37 -11.37
C ALA A 113 -6.88 -13.67 -11.14
N GLY A 114 -6.91 -12.34 -10.97
CA GLY A 114 -5.74 -11.53 -10.63
C GLY A 114 -4.78 -11.27 -11.79
N VAL A 115 -5.25 -11.42 -13.04
CA VAL A 115 -4.46 -11.11 -14.23
C VAL A 115 -4.30 -9.61 -14.35
N LEU A 116 -3.05 -9.14 -14.46
CA LEU A 116 -2.77 -7.71 -14.61
C LEU A 116 -3.03 -7.23 -16.04
N ASP A 117 -3.49 -5.99 -16.13
CA ASP A 117 -3.54 -5.22 -17.37
C ASP A 117 -2.11 -4.83 -17.78
N ARG A 118 -1.62 -5.40 -18.88
CA ARG A 118 -0.27 -5.12 -19.39
C ARG A 118 -0.16 -3.79 -20.10
N GLU A 119 -1.28 -3.22 -20.50
CA GLU A 119 -1.33 -1.91 -21.17
C GLU A 119 -1.32 -0.77 -20.14
N ASN A 120 -1.61 -1.08 -18.87
CA ASN A 120 -1.51 -0.15 -17.76
C ASN A 120 -0.27 -0.43 -16.90
N VAL A 121 0.73 0.45 -16.99
CA VAL A 121 1.95 0.33 -16.18
C VAL A 121 1.76 0.73 -14.71
N TYR A 122 0.62 1.34 -14.38
CA TYR A 122 0.33 1.74 -13.01
C TYR A 122 -0.14 0.54 -12.20
N THR A 123 0.75 0.01 -11.39
CA THR A 123 0.46 -1.10 -10.48
C THR A 123 0.67 -0.70 -9.04
N VAL A 124 -0.07 -1.34 -8.15
CA VAL A 124 0.04 -1.17 -6.70
C VAL A 124 -0.04 -2.53 -6.03
N ARG A 125 0.71 -2.70 -4.94
CA ARG A 125 0.60 -3.86 -4.06
C ARG A 125 -0.17 -3.46 -2.80
N ASP A 126 -1.22 -4.23 -2.50
CA ASP A 126 -1.90 -4.19 -1.20
C ASP A 126 -1.76 -5.57 -0.54
N VAL A 127 -1.12 -5.61 0.62
CA VAL A 127 -0.75 -6.85 1.31
C VAL A 127 0.05 -7.79 0.40
N GLY A 128 -0.51 -8.89 -0.06
CA GLY A 128 0.10 -9.86 -0.99
C GLY A 128 -0.46 -9.81 -2.41
N THR A 129 -1.34 -8.87 -2.71
CA THR A 129 -2.01 -8.77 -4.02
C THR A 129 -1.45 -7.58 -4.80
N VAL A 130 -1.08 -7.82 -6.06
CA VAL A 130 -0.71 -6.76 -7.01
C VAL A 130 -1.90 -6.50 -7.93
N MET A 131 -2.24 -5.25 -8.10
CA MET A 131 -3.36 -4.79 -8.92
C MET A 131 -2.92 -3.62 -9.80
N ASN A 132 -3.64 -3.39 -10.90
CA ASN A 132 -3.54 -2.13 -11.61
C ASN A 132 -4.40 -1.06 -10.93
N TYR A 133 -4.08 0.21 -11.18
CA TYR A 133 -4.91 1.32 -10.71
C TYR A 133 -5.07 2.42 -11.75
N PHE A 134 -6.09 3.23 -11.56
CA PHE A 134 -6.31 4.49 -12.28
C PHE A 134 -6.99 5.50 -11.35
N ILE A 135 -6.94 6.77 -11.73
CA ILE A 135 -7.54 7.84 -10.93
C ILE A 135 -8.46 8.67 -11.82
N VAL A 136 -9.74 8.72 -11.45
CA VAL A 136 -10.72 9.62 -12.04
C VAL A 136 -10.62 10.98 -11.35
N GLY A 137 -10.36 12.02 -12.12
CA GLY A 137 -10.22 13.39 -11.61
C GLY A 137 -11.54 14.15 -11.54
N GLY A 138 -11.46 15.47 -11.35
CA GLY A 138 -12.61 16.37 -11.26
C GLY A 138 -13.28 16.38 -9.89
N GLY A 139 -12.53 16.11 -8.82
CA GLY A 139 -13.02 16.10 -7.44
C GLY A 139 -12.00 15.51 -6.48
N ARG A 140 -12.47 14.65 -5.56
CA ARG A 140 -11.61 14.05 -4.51
C ARG A 140 -10.39 13.30 -5.06
N GLY A 141 -10.53 12.64 -6.22
CA GLY A 141 -9.44 11.93 -6.86
C GLY A 141 -8.25 12.82 -7.24
N ASP A 142 -8.45 14.13 -7.41
CA ASP A 142 -7.36 15.04 -7.74
C ASP A 142 -6.35 15.19 -6.60
N ILE A 143 -6.78 15.04 -5.34
CA ILE A 143 -5.88 15.04 -4.17
C ILE A 143 -4.90 13.85 -4.20
N TYR A 144 -5.29 12.75 -4.85
CA TYR A 144 -4.51 11.52 -4.94
C TYR A 144 -3.57 11.47 -6.16
N LYS A 145 -3.64 12.47 -7.04
CA LYS A 145 -2.75 12.60 -8.20
C LYS A 145 -1.51 13.42 -7.87
N ALA A 146 -0.38 13.07 -8.49
CA ALA A 146 0.73 14.01 -8.59
C ALA A 146 0.26 15.23 -9.41
N GLN A 147 0.33 16.40 -8.83
CA GLN A 147 -0.04 17.68 -9.47
C GLN A 147 1.22 18.53 -9.70
N SER A 148 1.10 19.60 -10.46
CA SER A 148 2.21 20.54 -10.70
C SER A 148 2.38 21.50 -9.52
N VAL A 149 2.76 20.95 -8.37
CA VAL A 149 3.01 21.66 -7.11
C VAL A 149 4.42 21.32 -6.59
N PRO A 150 4.96 22.04 -5.61
CA PRO A 150 6.18 21.60 -4.95
C PRO A 150 6.01 20.25 -4.28
N HIS A 151 6.93 19.31 -4.53
CA HIS A 151 6.87 17.96 -4.00
C HIS A 151 7.83 17.76 -2.82
N GLY A 152 7.35 16.99 -1.85
CA GLY A 152 8.17 16.44 -0.78
C GLY A 152 9.03 15.26 -1.25
N ALA A 153 9.81 14.70 -0.34
CA ALA A 153 10.62 13.51 -0.60
C ALA A 153 10.11 12.30 0.20
N VAL A 154 10.17 11.11 -0.41
CA VAL A 154 9.88 9.84 0.26
C VAL A 154 11.16 9.05 0.39
N SER A 155 11.60 8.86 1.62
CA SER A 155 12.80 8.11 1.97
C SER A 155 12.46 6.78 2.63
N ARG A 156 13.24 5.74 2.34
CA ARG A 156 13.17 4.44 2.99
C ARG A 156 14.40 4.30 3.85
N VAL A 157 14.21 4.29 5.15
CA VAL A 157 15.30 4.32 6.12
C VAL A 157 15.27 3.10 7.02
N TRP A 158 16.44 2.66 7.44
CA TRP A 158 16.60 1.63 8.43
C TRP A 158 16.89 2.29 9.78
N ALA A 159 15.91 2.26 10.64
CA ALA A 159 16.12 2.60 12.04
C ALA A 159 16.83 1.42 12.71
N THR A 160 17.99 1.69 13.26
CA THR A 160 18.76 0.72 14.05
C THR A 160 18.82 1.20 15.48
N PRO A 161 17.78 0.97 16.30
CA PRO A 161 17.99 0.88 17.74
C PRO A 161 18.96 -0.28 18.00
N GLU A 162 19.61 -0.29 19.14
CA GLU A 162 20.73 -1.19 19.47
C GLU A 162 20.48 -2.69 19.23
N THR A 163 19.24 -3.12 19.03
CA THR A 163 18.86 -4.54 19.00
C THR A 163 18.34 -5.06 17.67
N THR A 164 17.64 -4.27 16.85
CA THR A 164 17.06 -4.79 15.58
C THR A 164 16.81 -3.67 14.59
N ALA A 165 17.51 -3.70 13.45
CA ALA A 165 17.24 -2.79 12.35
C ALA A 165 15.84 -3.05 11.78
N ARG A 166 15.02 -2.02 11.69
CA ARG A 166 13.69 -2.07 11.09
C ARG A 166 13.54 -0.96 10.07
N ARG A 167 12.89 -1.28 8.96
CA ARG A 167 12.64 -0.31 7.90
C ARG A 167 11.39 0.51 8.20
N MET A 168 11.45 1.79 7.87
CA MET A 168 10.31 2.67 7.82
C MET A 168 10.38 3.57 6.59
N THR A 169 9.25 4.04 6.14
CA THR A 169 9.13 5.04 5.08
C THR A 169 8.85 6.39 5.72
N VAL A 170 9.56 7.42 5.27
CA VAL A 170 9.44 8.77 5.81
C VAL A 170 9.19 9.73 4.65
N TYR A 171 8.10 10.48 4.73
CA TYR A 171 7.85 11.63 3.87
C TYR A 171 8.34 12.90 4.58
N THR A 172 9.11 13.72 3.87
CA THR A 172 9.48 15.08 4.27
C THR A 172 8.87 16.09 3.31
N PRO A 173 8.31 17.22 3.79
CA PRO A 173 7.60 18.17 2.94
C PRO A 173 8.53 18.91 1.98
N ALA A 174 7.95 19.47 0.91
CA ALA A 174 8.69 20.29 -0.05
C ALA A 174 9.49 21.40 0.66
N GLY A 175 10.75 21.56 0.25
CA GLY A 175 11.67 22.53 0.86
C GLY A 175 12.39 22.05 2.12
N TYR A 176 12.10 20.87 2.63
CA TYR A 176 12.76 20.32 3.82
C TYR A 176 14.29 20.38 3.72
N GLU A 177 14.88 19.97 2.60
CA GLU A 177 16.34 19.97 2.41
C GLU A 177 16.95 21.39 2.28
N ALA A 178 16.11 22.38 1.97
CA ALA A 178 16.55 23.74 1.69
C ALA A 178 16.48 24.68 2.92
N ASP A 179 15.80 24.30 3.99
CA ASP A 179 15.67 25.09 5.20
C ASP A 179 16.19 24.37 6.45
N TYR A 180 16.22 25.09 7.58
CA TYR A 180 16.72 24.58 8.87
C TYR A 180 15.66 24.58 9.97
N ARG A 181 14.38 24.83 9.63
CA ARG A 181 13.29 24.83 10.61
C ARG A 181 12.96 23.41 11.05
N ASN A 182 12.37 23.30 12.21
CA ASN A 182 11.79 22.06 12.69
C ASN A 182 10.36 21.90 12.16
N TYR A 183 9.89 20.66 12.13
CA TYR A 183 8.58 20.28 11.62
C TYR A 183 7.80 19.46 12.64
N PRO A 184 6.49 19.57 12.70
CA PRO A 184 5.65 18.62 13.41
C PRO A 184 5.69 17.25 12.73
N VAL A 185 5.31 16.19 13.45
CA VAL A 185 5.40 14.81 12.97
C VAL A 185 4.07 14.11 13.10
N LEU A 186 3.62 13.50 12.00
CA LEU A 186 2.55 12.51 11.98
C LEU A 186 3.15 11.10 11.85
N TYR A 187 2.93 10.26 12.86
CA TYR A 187 3.18 8.82 12.78
C TYR A 187 1.94 8.14 12.22
N LEU A 188 2.05 7.47 11.06
CA LEU A 188 0.92 6.94 10.30
C LEU A 188 1.06 5.43 10.10
N LEU A 189 0.19 4.66 10.74
CA LEU A 189 0.33 3.22 10.92
C LEU A 189 -0.55 2.43 9.96
N HIS A 190 0.02 1.38 9.35
CA HIS A 190 -0.66 0.49 8.41
C HIS A 190 -1.54 -0.55 9.10
N GLY A 191 -2.44 -1.20 8.36
CA GLY A 191 -3.30 -2.29 8.82
C GLY A 191 -2.63 -3.67 8.79
N MET A 192 -3.39 -4.67 9.22
CA MET A 192 -2.92 -6.06 9.26
C MET A 192 -2.49 -6.53 7.86
N GLY A 193 -1.34 -7.18 7.79
CA GLY A 193 -0.73 -7.67 6.55
C GLY A 193 -0.06 -6.60 5.69
N GLY A 194 -0.20 -5.32 6.03
CA GLY A 194 0.54 -4.23 5.41
C GLY A 194 1.98 -4.12 5.92
N ASP A 195 2.64 -3.09 5.48
CA ASP A 195 4.02 -2.77 5.84
C ASP A 195 4.28 -1.26 5.66
N GLU A 196 5.52 -0.82 5.82
CA GLU A 196 5.93 0.58 5.72
C GLU A 196 5.69 1.24 4.35
N GLU A 197 5.35 0.46 3.31
CA GLU A 197 5.04 0.99 1.97
C GLU A 197 3.53 1.23 1.75
N ALA A 198 2.66 0.68 2.60
CA ALA A 198 1.22 0.66 2.37
C ALA A 198 0.61 2.06 2.17
N TRP A 199 0.98 3.02 3.04
CA TRP A 199 0.45 4.37 2.96
C TRP A 199 0.99 5.18 1.77
N VAL A 200 2.22 4.93 1.34
CA VAL A 200 2.76 5.56 0.12
C VAL A 200 2.14 4.94 -1.13
N ALA A 201 2.04 3.63 -1.17
CA ALA A 201 1.53 2.92 -2.35
C ALA A 201 0.02 3.12 -2.53
N THR A 202 -0.78 2.51 -1.66
CA THR A 202 -2.24 2.48 -1.76
C THR A 202 -2.87 3.71 -1.11
N GLY A 203 -2.25 4.25 -0.06
CA GLY A 203 -2.72 5.44 0.68
C GLY A 203 -2.43 6.76 -0.02
N ARG A 204 -1.51 6.83 -0.96
CA ARG A 204 -1.13 8.05 -1.69
C ARG A 204 -0.71 9.22 -0.79
N VAL A 205 -0.08 8.91 0.33
CA VAL A 205 0.24 9.91 1.36
C VAL A 205 1.11 11.06 0.84
N ALA A 206 2.08 10.79 -0.02
CA ALA A 206 2.95 11.84 -0.55
C ALA A 206 2.15 12.86 -1.38
N GLU A 207 1.30 12.37 -2.28
CA GLU A 207 0.46 13.22 -3.13
C GLU A 207 -0.58 13.98 -2.30
N ILE A 208 -1.20 13.33 -1.31
CA ILE A 208 -2.14 13.98 -0.40
C ILE A 208 -1.45 15.14 0.35
N MET A 209 -0.29 14.89 0.94
CA MET A 209 0.44 15.91 1.69
C MET A 209 0.90 17.05 0.79
N ASP A 210 1.51 16.76 -0.37
CA ASP A 210 1.98 17.78 -1.31
C ASP A 210 0.83 18.69 -1.75
N ASN A 211 -0.30 18.10 -2.15
CA ASN A 211 -1.44 18.85 -2.65
C ASN A 211 -2.08 19.72 -1.54
N LEU A 212 -2.29 19.15 -0.34
CA LEU A 212 -2.88 19.91 0.77
C LEU A 212 -1.96 21.03 1.29
N ILE A 213 -0.64 20.81 1.32
CA ILE A 213 0.33 21.85 1.67
C ILE A 213 0.31 22.96 0.64
N ALA A 214 0.30 22.62 -0.65
CA ALA A 214 0.27 23.60 -1.74
C ALA A 214 -1.03 24.43 -1.75
N GLU A 215 -2.16 23.82 -1.37
CA GLU A 215 -3.44 24.51 -1.18
C GLU A 215 -3.51 25.34 0.10
N GLY A 216 -2.50 25.26 0.98
CA GLY A 216 -2.49 25.95 2.27
C GLY A 216 -3.48 25.40 3.30
N LYS A 217 -3.99 24.19 3.08
CA LYS A 217 -4.96 23.53 3.97
C LYS A 217 -4.32 22.87 5.18
N ILE A 218 -3.04 22.48 5.07
CA ILE A 218 -2.28 21.88 6.17
C ILE A 218 -0.92 22.54 6.33
N ALA A 219 -0.41 22.53 7.54
CA ALA A 219 0.99 22.90 7.81
C ALA A 219 1.94 21.85 7.22
N PRO A 220 3.12 22.26 6.69
CA PRO A 220 4.15 21.30 6.32
C PRO A 220 4.58 20.46 7.52
N MET A 221 4.55 19.13 7.36
CA MET A 221 4.88 18.17 8.41
C MET A 221 5.66 16.96 7.85
N ILE A 222 6.39 16.28 8.72
CA ILE A 222 7.01 14.99 8.45
C ILE A 222 5.96 13.90 8.67
N VAL A 223 5.88 12.89 7.78
CA VAL A 223 5.06 11.71 8.02
C VAL A 223 5.95 10.48 8.13
N VAL A 224 5.86 9.78 9.25
CA VAL A 224 6.65 8.57 9.54
C VAL A 224 5.74 7.34 9.48
N MET A 225 6.08 6.41 8.64
CA MET A 225 5.33 5.17 8.39
C MET A 225 6.21 3.97 8.76
N PRO A 226 6.22 3.53 10.02
CA PRO A 226 6.99 2.37 10.45
C PRO A 226 6.31 1.06 10.03
N ASN A 227 7.09 -0.01 9.92
CA ASN A 227 6.55 -1.35 9.80
C ASN A 227 6.07 -1.85 11.18
N GLY A 228 4.76 -2.01 11.33
CA GLY A 228 4.12 -2.49 12.56
C GLY A 228 4.15 -4.02 12.73
N CYS A 229 4.66 -4.77 11.74
CA CYS A 229 4.82 -6.21 11.85
C CYS A 229 6.17 -6.56 12.48
N MET A 230 6.21 -6.89 13.76
CA MET A 230 7.46 -7.14 14.51
C MET A 230 8.23 -8.41 14.08
N ARG A 231 7.63 -9.25 13.24
CA ARG A 231 8.29 -10.46 12.70
C ARG A 231 9.02 -10.22 11.38
N HIS A 232 8.79 -9.10 10.73
CA HIS A 232 9.47 -8.72 9.49
C HIS A 232 10.15 -7.38 9.68
N ASP A 233 11.38 -7.31 9.30
CA ASP A 233 12.20 -6.09 9.38
C ASP A 233 11.89 -5.05 8.29
N ALA A 234 11.28 -5.50 7.18
CA ALA A 234 10.93 -4.66 6.04
C ALA A 234 9.82 -5.28 5.17
N ALA A 235 9.30 -4.49 4.24
CA ALA A 235 8.37 -4.91 3.19
C ALA A 235 8.94 -6.05 2.32
N PRO A 236 8.09 -6.84 1.63
CA PRO A 236 8.50 -7.90 0.72
C PRO A 236 9.55 -7.44 -0.30
N GLY A 237 10.63 -8.22 -0.45
CA GLY A 237 11.74 -7.92 -1.33
C GLY A 237 12.84 -7.06 -0.70
N TYR A 238 12.63 -6.57 0.51
CA TYR A 238 13.61 -5.79 1.27
C TYR A 238 13.95 -6.42 2.62
N SER A 239 13.13 -7.35 3.12
CA SER A 239 13.42 -8.14 4.30
C SER A 239 14.54 -9.16 4.03
N GLY A 240 15.40 -9.38 5.01
CA GLY A 240 16.44 -10.42 4.97
C GLY A 240 15.88 -11.85 5.10
N GLU A 241 14.66 -12.00 5.55
CA GLU A 241 14.01 -13.28 5.76
C GLU A 241 13.13 -13.68 4.59
N GLY A 242 13.60 -14.48 3.66
CA GLY A 242 12.86 -15.28 2.71
C GLY A 242 11.51 -14.76 2.20
N PHE A 243 10.49 -15.63 2.18
CA PHE A 243 9.16 -15.28 1.68
C PHE A 243 8.31 -14.59 2.74
N TYR A 244 7.85 -13.40 2.39
CA TYR A 244 6.87 -12.66 3.15
C TYR A 244 5.54 -13.41 3.25
N LYS A 245 5.03 -13.49 4.48
CA LYS A 245 3.69 -14.02 4.77
C LYS A 245 2.85 -12.91 5.40
N PRO A 246 1.94 -12.31 4.63
CA PRO A 246 1.29 -11.07 5.04
C PRO A 246 0.33 -11.19 6.22
N TYR A 247 -0.11 -12.37 6.57
CA TYR A 247 -1.04 -12.51 7.71
C TYR A 247 -0.29 -12.95 8.95
N MET A 248 0.14 -12.18 9.76
CA MET A 248 0.80 -12.51 10.64
C MET A 248 0.73 -12.29 11.98
N SER A 249 0.65 -13.13 12.70
CA SER A 249 0.88 -13.30 14.13
C SER A 249 2.09 -12.50 14.62
N GLY A 250 1.96 -11.83 15.72
CA GLY A 250 3.00 -10.99 16.32
C GLY A 250 2.87 -9.50 16.04
N SER A 251 1.73 -9.08 15.49
CA SER A 251 1.49 -7.67 15.22
C SER A 251 0.60 -6.96 16.25
N MET A 252 -0.06 -7.71 17.16
CA MET A 252 -0.93 -7.18 18.22
C MET A 252 -0.64 -7.94 19.53
N ASP A 253 0.63 -8.05 19.88
CA ASP A 253 1.12 -8.78 21.04
C ASP A 253 1.91 -7.91 22.05
N GLY A 254 1.84 -6.59 21.88
CA GLY A 254 2.49 -5.60 22.74
C GLY A 254 3.89 -5.20 22.29
N SER A 255 4.53 -5.99 21.46
CA SER A 255 5.94 -5.77 21.09
C SER A 255 6.16 -4.49 20.25
N PHE A 256 5.21 -4.14 19.38
CA PHE A 256 5.30 -2.93 18.59
C PHE A 256 5.06 -1.68 19.44
N GLU A 257 4.09 -1.73 20.34
CA GLU A 257 3.78 -0.63 21.26
C GLU A 257 4.94 -0.34 22.22
N GLU A 258 5.62 -1.39 22.70
CA GLU A 258 6.81 -1.23 23.55
C GLU A 258 7.99 -0.62 22.80
N TYR A 259 8.18 -1.03 21.55
CA TYR A 259 9.25 -0.54 20.66
C TYR A 259 9.02 0.89 20.18
N PHE A 260 7.78 1.41 20.24
CA PHE A 260 7.43 2.66 19.56
C PHE A 260 8.13 3.90 20.12
N ALA A 261 8.47 3.91 21.40
CA ALA A 261 9.25 5.00 21.98
C ALA A 261 10.63 5.13 21.33
N ASP A 262 11.27 4.02 20.99
CA ASP A 262 12.57 3.99 20.30
C ASP A 262 12.44 4.54 18.87
N VAL A 263 11.30 4.28 18.22
CA VAL A 263 10.99 4.88 16.88
C VAL A 263 10.94 6.41 16.99
N VAL A 264 10.24 6.94 17.98
CA VAL A 264 10.12 8.39 18.19
C VAL A 264 11.48 9.02 18.49
N GLU A 265 12.26 8.42 19.38
CA GLU A 265 13.61 8.87 19.73
C GLU A 265 14.54 8.87 18.51
N TRP A 266 14.50 7.79 17.73
CA TRP A 266 15.29 7.71 16.50
C TRP A 266 14.91 8.79 15.49
N VAL A 267 13.61 9.05 15.31
CA VAL A 267 13.12 10.08 14.38
C VAL A 267 13.57 11.48 14.84
N ASP A 268 13.44 11.79 16.12
CA ASP A 268 13.87 13.09 16.68
C ASP A 268 15.39 13.30 16.58
N ALA A 269 16.17 12.22 16.63
CA ALA A 269 17.63 12.27 16.46
C ALA A 269 18.08 12.45 15.00
N HIS A 270 17.26 12.05 14.01
CA HIS A 270 17.67 12.02 12.60
C HIS A 270 16.96 13.03 11.72
N TYR A 271 15.83 13.58 12.18
CA TYR A 271 15.05 14.59 11.44
C TYR A 271 14.87 15.86 12.27
N ARG A 272 14.64 16.97 11.59
CA ARG A 272 14.36 18.26 12.26
C ARG A 272 12.91 18.29 12.73
N THR A 273 12.67 17.73 13.89
CA THR A 273 11.35 17.65 14.51
C THR A 273 11.19 18.68 15.63
N TYR A 274 9.94 18.97 15.99
CA TYR A 274 9.61 19.55 17.30
C TYR A 274 9.38 18.40 18.28
N PRO A 275 10.30 18.14 19.24
CA PRO A 275 10.20 16.98 20.13
C PRO A 275 9.24 17.23 21.31
N THR A 276 8.04 17.73 21.02
CA THR A 276 7.02 18.05 22.02
C THR A 276 5.69 17.39 21.64
N LYS A 277 4.87 17.11 22.66
CA LYS A 277 3.56 16.49 22.54
C LYS A 277 2.66 17.25 21.55
N GLU A 278 2.62 18.57 21.63
CA GLU A 278 1.78 19.47 20.85
C GLU A 278 2.14 19.45 19.35
N ARG A 279 3.26 18.86 19.01
CA ARG A 279 3.77 18.76 17.63
C ARG A 279 3.91 17.32 17.14
N ARG A 280 3.26 16.38 17.84
CA ARG A 280 3.20 14.98 17.43
C ARG A 280 1.77 14.49 17.31
N ALA A 281 1.50 13.85 16.19
CA ALA A 281 0.26 13.14 15.91
C ALA A 281 0.57 11.66 15.67
N ILE A 282 -0.37 10.79 16.04
CA ILE A 282 -0.36 9.37 15.71
C ILE A 282 -1.71 8.98 15.13
N ALA A 283 -1.72 8.29 13.99
CA ALA A 283 -2.93 7.78 13.38
C ALA A 283 -2.67 6.46 12.68
N GLY A 284 -3.73 5.72 12.39
CA GLY A 284 -3.59 4.49 11.62
C GLY A 284 -4.91 3.85 11.26
N LEU A 285 -4.84 2.94 10.30
CA LEU A 285 -5.99 2.20 9.81
C LEU A 285 -6.06 0.80 10.42
N SER A 286 -7.26 0.32 10.78
CA SER A 286 -7.51 -1.05 11.22
C SER A 286 -6.60 -1.45 12.41
N MET A 287 -5.69 -2.41 12.24
CA MET A 287 -4.63 -2.73 13.19
C MET A 287 -3.77 -1.51 13.54
N GLY A 288 -3.45 -0.65 12.57
CA GLY A 288 -2.72 0.60 12.83
C GLY A 288 -3.49 1.58 13.70
N GLY A 289 -4.83 1.61 13.58
CA GLY A 289 -5.71 2.37 14.48
C GLY A 289 -5.71 1.77 15.90
N PHE A 290 -5.68 0.45 16.03
CA PHE A 290 -5.46 -0.22 17.31
C PHE A 290 -4.12 0.19 17.92
N HIS A 291 -3.03 0.10 17.16
CA HIS A 291 -1.71 0.52 17.63
C HIS A 291 -1.67 2.01 18.01
N ALA A 292 -2.30 2.89 17.22
CA ALA A 292 -2.36 4.31 17.54
C ALA A 292 -3.03 4.58 18.88
N MET A 293 -4.15 3.89 19.16
CA MET A 293 -4.83 3.96 20.44
C MET A 293 -3.96 3.41 21.57
N GLN A 294 -3.38 2.22 21.41
CA GLN A 294 -2.59 1.56 22.46
C GLN A 294 -1.30 2.32 22.80
N ILE A 295 -0.61 2.87 21.77
CA ILE A 295 0.61 3.66 21.94
C ILE A 295 0.28 4.98 22.62
N SER A 296 -0.74 5.71 22.17
CA SER A 296 -1.07 7.03 22.71
C SER A 296 -1.53 6.96 24.17
N LYS A 297 -2.29 5.94 24.56
CA LYS A 297 -2.67 5.76 25.98
C LYS A 297 -1.50 5.32 26.86
N ARG A 298 -0.53 4.54 26.32
CA ARG A 298 0.66 4.12 27.07
C ARG A 298 1.62 5.28 27.28
N TYR A 299 1.72 6.18 26.31
CA TYR A 299 2.58 7.35 26.33
C TYR A 299 1.76 8.66 26.25
N PRO A 300 0.96 8.98 27.31
CA PRO A 300 -0.01 10.07 27.25
C PRO A 300 0.62 11.46 27.14
N ASP A 301 1.92 11.60 27.42
CA ASP A 301 2.70 12.82 27.26
C ASP A 301 3.45 12.90 25.92
N MET A 302 3.17 11.96 24.97
CA MET A 302 3.92 11.88 23.71
C MET A 302 3.16 12.45 22.50
N PHE A 303 1.82 12.29 22.48
CA PHE A 303 0.97 12.66 21.35
C PHE A 303 -0.23 13.49 21.78
N ASP A 304 -0.46 14.61 21.08
CA ASP A 304 -1.61 15.48 21.33
C ASP A 304 -2.76 15.25 20.33
N TYR A 305 -2.46 14.58 19.22
CA TYR A 305 -3.40 14.27 18.15
C TYR A 305 -3.43 12.77 17.91
N VAL A 306 -4.62 12.15 18.00
CA VAL A 306 -4.83 10.71 17.83
C VAL A 306 -5.89 10.47 16.77
N GLY A 307 -5.59 9.68 15.73
CA GLY A 307 -6.50 9.34 14.63
C GLY A 307 -6.74 7.84 14.54
N LEU A 308 -7.99 7.43 14.68
CA LEU A 308 -8.44 6.04 14.61
C LEU A 308 -9.27 5.82 13.34
N PHE A 309 -8.67 5.19 12.31
CA PHE A 309 -9.31 4.95 11.02
C PHE A 309 -9.78 3.49 10.95
N SER A 310 -11.08 3.24 11.09
CA SER A 310 -11.63 1.86 11.15
C SER A 310 -10.85 0.98 12.13
N ALA A 311 -10.60 1.46 13.34
CA ALA A 311 -9.67 0.84 14.28
C ALA A 311 -10.19 -0.49 14.85
N ALA A 312 -9.30 -1.48 14.99
CA ALA A 312 -9.58 -2.78 15.59
C ALA A 312 -9.43 -2.71 17.13
N ILE A 313 -10.33 -1.97 17.79
CA ILE A 313 -10.23 -1.49 19.17
C ILE A 313 -9.94 -2.61 20.20
N TYR A 314 -10.65 -3.75 20.11
CA TYR A 314 -10.64 -4.82 21.10
C TYR A 314 -9.96 -6.11 20.59
N ARG A 315 -9.00 -6.00 19.66
CA ARG A 315 -8.37 -7.16 19.00
C ARG A 315 -6.99 -7.52 19.53
N GLY A 316 -6.54 -6.87 20.60
CA GLY A 316 -5.27 -7.18 21.26
C GLY A 316 -5.22 -8.60 21.79
N LYS A 317 -4.01 -9.19 21.83
CA LYS A 317 -3.80 -10.53 22.38
C LYS A 317 -4.11 -10.54 23.89
N GLU A 318 -4.93 -11.48 24.32
CA GLU A 318 -5.31 -11.65 25.72
C GLU A 318 -4.09 -11.92 26.61
N GLY A 319 -4.09 -11.37 27.84
CA GLY A 319 -3.02 -11.51 28.82
C GLY A 319 -1.77 -10.66 28.54
N VAL A 320 -1.83 -9.75 27.58
CA VAL A 320 -0.77 -8.76 27.35
C VAL A 320 -1.07 -7.50 28.17
N SER A 321 -0.22 -7.20 29.14
CA SER A 321 -0.47 -6.17 30.16
C SER A 321 -0.73 -4.77 29.61
N ILE A 322 -0.11 -4.39 28.48
CA ILE A 322 -0.33 -3.09 27.83
C ILE A 322 -1.78 -2.94 27.32
N TYR A 323 -2.51 -4.03 27.11
CA TYR A 323 -3.88 -4.02 26.61
C TYR A 323 -4.93 -4.09 27.73
N GLU A 324 -4.49 -4.34 28.96
CA GLU A 324 -5.36 -4.37 30.13
C GLU A 324 -5.74 -2.95 30.57
N ASN A 325 -6.80 -2.83 31.35
CA ASN A 325 -7.25 -1.59 31.97
C ASN A 325 -7.45 -0.44 30.96
N LEU A 326 -8.12 -0.75 29.83
CA LEU A 326 -8.30 0.21 28.72
C LEU A 326 -8.93 1.52 29.19
N GLU A 327 -10.03 1.45 29.99
CA GLU A 327 -10.77 2.63 30.42
C GLU A 327 -9.92 3.52 31.34
N GLU A 328 -9.21 2.95 32.31
CA GLU A 328 -8.33 3.69 33.20
C GLU A 328 -7.17 4.36 32.44
N ALA A 329 -6.58 3.66 31.48
CA ALA A 329 -5.48 4.19 30.67
C ALA A 329 -5.95 5.32 29.72
N ILE A 330 -7.14 5.22 29.15
CA ILE A 330 -7.78 6.29 28.39
C ILE A 330 -8.12 7.49 29.32
N ALA A 331 -8.60 7.24 30.52
CA ALA A 331 -8.85 8.29 31.51
C ALA A 331 -7.56 9.09 31.84
N GLU A 332 -6.44 8.38 32.05
CA GLU A 332 -5.15 9.04 32.27
C GLU A 332 -4.73 9.86 31.07
N GLN A 333 -4.88 9.33 29.84
CA GLN A 333 -4.57 10.04 28.60
C GLN A 333 -5.36 11.36 28.48
N PHE A 334 -6.67 11.31 28.69
CA PHE A 334 -7.51 12.51 28.64
C PHE A 334 -7.21 13.50 29.78
N ALA A 335 -6.88 13.02 30.97
CA ALA A 335 -6.45 13.87 32.08
C ALA A 335 -5.15 14.63 31.82
N LYS A 336 -4.25 14.06 31.00
CA LYS A 336 -3.02 14.70 30.50
C LYS A 336 -3.25 15.72 29.38
N GLY A 337 -4.47 15.78 28.87
CA GLY A 337 -4.89 16.60 27.75
C GLY A 337 -4.62 15.91 26.39
N VAL A 338 -5.59 15.99 25.52
CA VAL A 338 -5.53 15.55 24.11
C VAL A 338 -6.15 16.67 23.28
N ALA A 339 -5.40 17.24 22.34
CA ALA A 339 -5.89 18.32 21.50
C ALA A 339 -6.93 17.85 20.47
N LEU A 340 -6.74 16.61 19.96
CA LEU A 340 -7.67 15.97 19.05
C LEU A 340 -7.68 14.45 19.23
N TYR A 341 -8.86 13.90 19.52
CA TYR A 341 -9.12 12.47 19.41
C TYR A 341 -10.13 12.25 18.28
N TRP A 342 -9.70 11.67 17.16
CA TRP A 342 -10.46 11.60 15.94
C TRP A 342 -10.77 10.16 15.55
N ILE A 343 -12.03 9.85 15.23
CA ILE A 343 -12.51 8.50 14.91
C ILE A 343 -13.26 8.54 13.58
N GLY A 344 -12.79 7.75 12.59
CA GLY A 344 -13.47 7.57 11.31
C GLY A 344 -13.79 6.13 11.03
N ILE A 345 -15.03 5.85 10.57
CA ILE A 345 -15.45 4.49 10.19
C ILE A 345 -16.55 4.52 9.12
N GLY A 346 -16.53 3.51 8.24
CA GLY A 346 -17.59 3.29 7.26
C GLY A 346 -18.79 2.56 7.86
N LYS A 347 -19.99 2.88 7.39
CA LYS A 347 -21.26 2.26 7.85
C LYS A 347 -21.30 0.73 7.66
N ASP A 348 -20.64 0.25 6.58
CA ASP A 348 -20.60 -1.16 6.23
C ASP A 348 -19.30 -1.84 6.70
N ASP A 349 -18.51 -1.18 7.55
CA ASP A 349 -17.28 -1.71 8.10
C ASP A 349 -17.57 -2.80 9.14
N PHE A 350 -16.90 -3.95 9.02
CA PHE A 350 -17.10 -5.05 9.97
C PHE A 350 -16.65 -4.73 11.41
N LEU A 351 -15.91 -3.63 11.60
CA LEU A 351 -15.51 -3.09 12.91
C LEU A 351 -16.47 -1.98 13.41
N TYR A 352 -17.57 -1.72 12.70
CA TYR A 352 -18.48 -0.63 13.05
C TYR A 352 -19.02 -0.72 14.48
N GLU A 353 -19.57 -1.88 14.87
CA GLU A 353 -20.13 -2.11 16.22
C GLU A 353 -19.05 -2.02 17.31
N GLU A 354 -17.84 -2.41 17.00
CA GLU A 354 -16.70 -2.34 17.91
C GLU A 354 -16.31 -0.88 18.19
N ASN A 355 -16.26 -0.06 17.16
CA ASN A 355 -16.02 1.39 17.26
C ASN A 355 -17.20 2.12 17.91
N ALA A 356 -18.45 1.69 17.67
CA ALA A 356 -19.63 2.26 18.34
C ALA A 356 -19.59 2.02 19.85
N ARG A 357 -19.22 0.83 20.30
CA ARG A 357 -19.03 0.54 21.74
C ARG A 357 -17.95 1.40 22.36
N PHE A 358 -16.82 1.61 21.64
CA PHE A 358 -15.73 2.46 22.13
C PHE A 358 -16.20 3.92 22.26
N ARG A 359 -16.93 4.47 21.29
CA ARG A 359 -17.51 5.81 21.38
C ARG A 359 -18.49 5.93 22.55
N THR A 360 -19.33 4.91 22.77
CA THR A 360 -20.23 4.87 23.95
C THR A 360 -19.46 4.96 25.26
N MET A 361 -18.30 4.32 25.35
CA MET A 361 -17.43 4.43 26.53
C MET A 361 -16.86 5.85 26.66
N LEU A 362 -16.37 6.47 25.57
CA LEU A 362 -15.91 7.86 25.60
C LEU A 362 -17.02 8.82 26.03
N ASP A 363 -18.24 8.67 25.48
CA ASP A 363 -19.43 9.47 25.81
C ASP A 363 -19.81 9.32 27.30
N SER A 364 -19.67 8.13 27.87
CA SER A 364 -20.02 7.88 29.28
C SER A 364 -19.10 8.59 30.28
N HIS A 365 -17.94 9.05 29.81
CA HIS A 365 -16.95 9.82 30.58
C HIS A 365 -16.86 11.29 30.17
N ASP A 366 -17.75 11.77 29.29
CA ASP A 366 -17.74 13.12 28.73
C ASP A 366 -16.41 13.49 28.05
N TYR A 367 -15.71 12.52 27.41
CA TYR A 367 -14.48 12.81 26.68
C TYR A 367 -14.77 13.38 25.30
N GLU A 368 -14.10 14.48 24.95
CA GLU A 368 -14.26 15.14 23.67
C GLU A 368 -13.53 14.39 22.57
N TYR A 369 -14.21 14.10 21.45
CA TYR A 369 -13.62 13.52 20.24
C TYR A 369 -14.39 13.97 18.98
N GLU A 370 -13.72 13.99 17.85
CA GLU A 370 -14.36 14.17 16.55
C GLU A 370 -14.72 12.81 15.94
N TYR A 371 -15.92 12.68 15.42
CA TYR A 371 -16.40 11.45 14.78
C TYR A 371 -16.83 11.71 13.34
N VAL A 372 -16.34 10.86 12.42
CA VAL A 372 -16.72 10.87 11.01
C VAL A 372 -17.23 9.50 10.60
N GLU A 373 -18.48 9.46 10.14
CA GLU A 373 -19.09 8.29 9.52
C GLU A 373 -19.13 8.47 8.01
N SER A 374 -18.64 7.48 7.27
CA SER A 374 -18.67 7.49 5.81
C SER A 374 -19.51 6.34 5.26
N GLU A 375 -19.89 6.43 3.99
CA GLU A 375 -20.44 5.29 3.25
C GLU A 375 -19.34 4.23 3.00
N GLY A 376 -19.77 2.98 2.75
CA GLY A 376 -18.90 1.85 2.48
C GLY A 376 -18.25 1.25 3.72
N GLY A 377 -17.30 0.36 3.51
CA GLY A 377 -16.73 -0.50 4.55
C GLY A 377 -15.23 -0.27 4.77
N HIS A 378 -14.55 -1.37 5.08
CA HIS A 378 -13.14 -1.44 5.46
C HIS A 378 -12.21 -1.32 4.24
N THR A 379 -12.05 -0.11 3.69
CA THR A 379 -11.41 0.11 2.39
C THR A 379 -10.44 1.29 2.36
N TRP A 380 -9.46 1.22 1.48
CA TRP A 380 -8.51 2.30 1.22
C TRP A 380 -9.18 3.61 0.78
N ARG A 381 -10.33 3.53 0.09
CA ARG A 381 -11.14 4.71 -0.26
C ARG A 381 -11.51 5.54 0.97
N ASN A 382 -11.96 4.88 2.03
CA ASN A 382 -12.31 5.53 3.28
C ASN A 382 -11.06 6.04 4.01
N TRP A 383 -9.99 5.24 4.08
CA TRP A 383 -8.78 5.62 4.81
C TRP A 383 -8.02 6.78 4.16
N ARG A 384 -8.00 6.89 2.82
CA ARG A 384 -7.48 8.10 2.15
C ARG A 384 -8.30 9.35 2.51
N CYS A 385 -9.63 9.21 2.53
CA CYS A 385 -10.52 10.28 2.95
C CYS A 385 -10.30 10.68 4.41
N TYR A 386 -10.14 9.72 5.31
CA TYR A 386 -9.87 9.98 6.72
C TYR A 386 -8.51 10.64 6.94
N LEU A 387 -7.47 10.19 6.23
CA LEU A 387 -6.17 10.84 6.28
C LEU A 387 -6.26 12.30 5.84
N THR A 388 -6.96 12.60 4.74
CA THR A 388 -7.16 13.96 4.25
C THR A 388 -7.85 14.83 5.30
N GLN A 389 -8.96 14.36 5.87
CA GLN A 389 -9.74 15.11 6.88
C GLN A 389 -8.98 15.26 8.21
N PHE A 390 -8.29 14.22 8.66
CA PHE A 390 -7.48 14.27 9.88
C PHE A 390 -6.30 15.22 9.72
N ALA A 391 -5.59 15.18 8.59
CA ALA A 391 -4.47 16.09 8.32
C ALA A 391 -4.86 17.57 8.37
N GLU A 392 -6.08 17.92 7.90
CA GLU A 392 -6.62 19.30 7.97
C GLU A 392 -6.92 19.77 9.40
N ARG A 393 -6.86 18.89 10.40
CA ARG A 393 -7.07 19.19 11.83
C ARG A 393 -5.77 19.30 12.63
N LEU A 394 -4.62 18.96 12.01
CA LEU A 394 -3.35 18.89 12.72
C LEU A 394 -2.64 20.25 12.78
N PHE A 395 -1.97 20.54 13.90
CA PHE A 395 -0.99 21.63 14.10
C PHE A 395 -1.50 23.01 13.69
#